data_6262266b1832e4ec52ac7580bc415564
#
_entry.id   6262266b1832e4ec52ac7580bc415564
#
_cell.length_a   1.000
_cell.length_b   1.000
_cell.length_c   1.000
_cell.angle_alpha   90.00
_cell.angle_beta   90.00
_cell.angle_gamma   90.00
#
_symmetry.space_group_name_H-M   'P 1'
#
loop_
_entity.id
_entity.type
_entity.pdbx_description
1 polymer ?
#
loop_
_entity_poly.entity_id
_entity_poly.type
_entity_poly.pdbx_seq_one_letter_code
_entity_poly.pdbx_strand_id
1 'polypeptide(L)'
;GKKELKRLAHNLADLLGSEFNREFDFQMARTSDPHFATLSGYGRMGFLANHLKTSVPCWTAYCKEELGAEDALKAVARLQSPQWWLNRLRRMHARWREHLMVAAGYVHKKSAPYCSDPCLQEWTAQKKANREFLKAMELEDEYTGERVSLIDKVAGSVANPANRRRELMARMRGFEDLANEAGLSGAFFTLTAPSKYHSMQYDGRRNNKYSGASPRETQKYLCKVWARTRAAWL
;
A
#
# COMPACT_ATOMS: atom_id res chain seq x y z
N GLY A 1 -8.33 -18.60 10.48
CA GLY A 1 -9.34 -17.57 10.72
C GLY A 1 -8.81 -16.35 11.48
N LYS A 2 -9.70 -15.44 11.94
CA LYS A 2 -9.27 -14.19 12.64
C LYS A 2 -8.40 -14.44 13.88
N LYS A 3 -8.68 -15.51 14.64
CA LYS A 3 -7.89 -15.89 15.83
C LYS A 3 -6.47 -16.32 15.46
N GLU A 4 -6.33 -17.07 14.38
CA GLU A 4 -5.02 -17.53 13.89
C GLU A 4 -4.15 -16.40 13.38
N LEU A 5 -4.75 -15.42 12.64
CA LEU A 5 -4.01 -14.23 12.21
C LEU A 5 -3.49 -13.41 13.39
N LYS A 6 -4.30 -13.31 14.48
CA LYS A 6 -3.85 -12.63 15.71
C LYS A 6 -2.67 -13.40 16.35
N ARG A 7 -2.78 -14.74 16.50
CA ARG A 7 -1.71 -15.57 17.05
C ARG A 7 -0.43 -15.45 16.22
N LEU A 8 -0.55 -15.53 14.90
CA LEU A 8 0.60 -15.38 14.01
C LEU A 8 1.24 -14.00 14.13
N ALA A 9 0.44 -12.94 14.27
CA ALA A 9 0.95 -11.59 14.45
C ALA A 9 1.77 -11.42 15.73
N HIS A 10 1.33 -12.03 16.86
CA HIS A 10 2.09 -12.05 18.11
C HIS A 10 3.39 -12.83 17.93
N ASN A 11 3.30 -14.06 17.42
CA ASN A 11 4.49 -14.90 17.22
C ASN A 11 5.56 -14.22 16.35
N LEU A 12 5.15 -13.49 15.30
CA LEU A 12 6.08 -12.74 14.45
C LEU A 12 6.73 -11.57 15.19
N ALA A 13 5.95 -10.82 15.95
CA ALA A 13 6.47 -9.71 16.73
C ALA A 13 7.47 -10.20 17.81
N ASP A 14 7.13 -11.27 18.52
CA ASP A 14 7.97 -11.86 19.54
C ASP A 14 9.27 -12.45 18.95
N LEU A 15 9.17 -13.17 17.83
CA LEU A 15 10.34 -13.71 17.13
C LEU A 15 11.30 -12.60 16.70
N LEU A 16 10.78 -11.56 16.05
CA LEU A 16 11.63 -10.47 15.59
C LEU A 16 12.18 -9.65 16.75
N GLY A 17 11.42 -9.48 17.83
CA GLY A 17 11.90 -8.83 19.05
C GLY A 17 13.06 -9.60 19.70
N SER A 18 12.96 -10.92 19.82
CA SER A 18 14.05 -11.75 20.37
C SER A 18 15.30 -11.74 19.48
N GLU A 19 15.14 -11.77 18.16
CA GLU A 19 16.27 -11.67 17.22
C GLU A 19 16.94 -10.29 17.27
N PHE A 20 16.17 -9.21 17.40
CA PHE A 20 16.73 -7.88 17.58
C PHE A 20 17.55 -7.77 18.85
N ASN A 21 16.98 -8.20 19.98
CA ASN A 21 17.66 -8.12 21.28
C ASN A 21 18.95 -8.93 21.26
N ARG A 22 18.93 -10.16 20.76
CA ARG A 22 20.10 -11.01 20.64
C ARG A 22 21.22 -10.37 19.82
N GLU A 23 20.89 -9.80 18.68
CA GLU A 23 21.87 -9.16 17.80
C GLU A 23 22.32 -7.80 18.35
N PHE A 24 21.40 -7.04 18.93
CA PHE A 24 21.71 -5.77 19.55
C PHE A 24 22.67 -5.95 20.73
N ASP A 25 22.39 -6.88 21.64
CA ASP A 25 23.23 -7.20 22.79
C ASP A 25 24.61 -7.68 22.36
N PHE A 26 24.68 -8.52 21.32
CA PHE A 26 25.94 -9.01 20.78
C PHE A 26 26.79 -7.86 20.18
N GLN A 27 26.17 -6.94 19.45
CA GLN A 27 26.87 -5.79 18.87
C GLN A 27 27.28 -4.79 19.95
N MET A 28 26.45 -4.57 20.97
CA MET A 28 26.81 -3.72 22.12
C MET A 28 28.00 -4.27 22.89
N ALA A 29 28.12 -5.60 23.01
CA ALA A 29 29.30 -6.22 23.63
C ALA A 29 30.59 -6.05 22.79
N ARG A 30 30.47 -5.86 21.48
CA ARG A 30 31.60 -5.71 20.53
C ARG A 30 31.98 -4.28 20.21
N THR A 31 31.05 -3.34 20.36
CA THR A 31 31.25 -1.93 20.01
C THR A 31 30.66 -1.03 21.08
N SER A 32 31.35 0.08 21.34
CA SER A 32 30.85 1.14 22.21
C SER A 32 29.94 2.13 21.50
N ASP A 33 29.72 1.96 20.17
CA ASP A 33 28.85 2.85 19.41
C ASP A 33 27.40 2.33 19.37
N PRO A 34 26.47 2.93 20.14
CA PRO A 34 25.06 2.53 20.17
C PRO A 34 24.36 2.68 18.83
N HIS A 35 24.79 3.66 18.01
CA HIS A 35 24.23 3.88 16.67
C HIS A 35 24.50 2.67 15.77
N PHE A 36 25.75 2.22 15.74
CA PHE A 36 26.14 1.06 14.96
C PHE A 36 25.44 -0.22 15.42
N ALA A 37 25.37 -0.45 16.74
CA ALA A 37 24.66 -1.59 17.31
C ALA A 37 23.17 -1.59 16.96
N THR A 38 22.51 -0.43 17.01
CA THR A 38 21.10 -0.28 16.61
C THR A 38 20.87 -0.64 15.15
N LEU A 39 21.73 -0.20 14.25
CA LEU A 39 21.62 -0.50 12.83
C LEU A 39 21.88 -1.98 12.53
N SER A 40 22.84 -2.62 13.21
CA SER A 40 23.12 -4.03 13.07
C SER A 40 21.96 -4.89 13.55
N GLY A 41 21.38 -4.58 14.71
CA GLY A 41 20.19 -5.25 15.23
C GLY A 41 18.96 -5.08 14.29
N TYR A 42 18.73 -3.87 13.79
CA TYR A 42 17.70 -3.64 12.79
C TYR A 42 17.96 -4.41 11.50
N GLY A 43 19.20 -4.45 11.03
CA GLY A 43 19.58 -5.18 9.81
C GLY A 43 19.24 -6.66 9.90
N ARG A 44 19.55 -7.32 11.02
CA ARG A 44 19.21 -8.72 11.27
C ARG A 44 17.70 -8.95 11.25
N MET A 45 16.96 -8.14 12.01
CA MET A 45 15.50 -8.21 12.08
C MET A 45 14.86 -7.96 10.72
N GLY A 46 15.32 -6.95 9.99
CA GLY A 46 14.81 -6.59 8.67
C GLY A 46 15.08 -7.68 7.64
N PHE A 47 16.23 -8.33 7.68
CA PHE A 47 16.58 -9.46 6.84
C PHE A 47 15.60 -10.62 7.06
N LEU A 48 15.34 -11.00 8.30
CA LEU A 48 14.38 -12.05 8.65
C LEU A 48 12.95 -11.69 8.21
N ALA A 49 12.51 -10.47 8.47
CA ALA A 49 11.19 -10.01 8.04
C ALA A 49 11.03 -9.99 6.50
N ASN A 50 12.09 -9.71 5.77
CA ASN A 50 12.08 -9.70 4.30
C ASN A 50 11.84 -11.11 3.72
N HIS A 51 12.31 -12.16 4.36
CA HIS A 51 12.04 -13.54 3.97
C HIS A 51 10.55 -13.89 3.96
N LEU A 52 9.74 -13.18 4.75
CA LEU A 52 8.28 -13.29 4.75
C LEU A 52 7.63 -12.57 3.56
N LYS A 53 8.41 -12.12 2.58
CA LYS A 53 7.95 -11.36 1.39
C LYS A 53 7.12 -10.11 1.77
N THR A 54 7.41 -9.53 2.92
CA THR A 54 6.78 -8.27 3.35
C THR A 54 7.71 -7.10 3.05
N SER A 55 7.17 -5.89 2.86
CA SER A 55 8.01 -4.70 2.83
C SER A 55 8.39 -4.33 4.25
N VAL A 56 9.68 -4.33 4.53
CA VAL A 56 10.26 -3.93 5.82
C VAL A 56 10.29 -2.41 5.89
N PRO A 57 9.88 -1.78 7.02
CA PRO A 57 9.98 -0.32 7.17
C PRO A 57 11.43 0.14 7.02
N CYS A 58 11.65 1.22 6.30
CA CYS A 58 12.97 1.83 6.08
C CYS A 58 14.06 0.95 5.42
N TRP A 59 13.70 -0.24 4.89
CA TRP A 59 14.68 -1.18 4.33
C TRP A 59 15.50 -0.60 3.17
N THR A 60 14.89 0.21 2.31
CA THR A 60 15.60 0.84 1.20
C THR A 60 16.66 1.85 1.68
N ALA A 61 16.35 2.62 2.72
CA ALA A 61 17.31 3.55 3.31
C ALA A 61 18.46 2.80 3.99
N TYR A 62 18.16 1.70 4.68
CA TYR A 62 19.18 0.82 5.27
C TYR A 62 20.14 0.27 4.21
N CYS A 63 19.60 -0.28 3.11
CA CYS A 63 20.44 -0.81 2.01
C CYS A 63 21.30 0.24 1.31
N LYS A 64 20.96 1.52 1.44
CA LYS A 64 21.71 2.65 0.90
C LYS A 64 22.64 3.31 1.91
N GLU A 65 22.72 2.77 3.13
CA GLU A 65 23.47 3.34 4.24
C GLU A 65 23.02 4.77 4.64
N GLU A 66 21.76 5.12 4.31
CA GLU A 66 21.15 6.42 4.59
C GLU A 66 20.28 6.40 5.88
N LEU A 67 20.16 5.25 6.57
CA LEU A 67 19.28 5.09 7.73
C LEU A 67 19.93 5.60 9.02
N GLY A 68 19.28 6.57 9.65
CA GLY A 68 19.68 7.04 10.99
C GLY A 68 19.20 6.12 12.12
N ALA A 69 19.87 6.21 13.29
CA ALA A 69 19.55 5.39 14.47
C ALA A 69 18.10 5.59 14.95
N GLU A 70 17.61 6.82 14.96
CA GLU A 70 16.25 7.16 15.39
C GLU A 70 15.19 6.49 14.49
N ASP A 71 15.40 6.53 13.17
CA ASP A 71 14.49 5.89 12.21
C ASP A 71 14.58 4.37 12.27
N ALA A 72 15.77 3.83 12.55
CA ALA A 72 15.97 2.41 12.81
C ALA A 72 15.17 1.95 14.04
N LEU A 73 15.22 2.69 15.15
CA LEU A 73 14.42 2.40 16.34
C LEU A 73 12.91 2.46 16.09
N LYS A 74 12.44 3.47 15.34
CA LYS A 74 11.03 3.55 14.90
C LYS A 74 10.63 2.36 14.02
N ALA A 75 11.51 1.88 13.18
CA ALA A 75 11.29 0.70 12.34
C ALA A 75 11.24 -0.59 13.17
N VAL A 76 12.16 -0.74 14.13
CA VAL A 76 12.17 -1.85 15.10
C VAL A 76 10.86 -1.89 15.90
N ALA A 77 10.43 -0.76 16.46
CA ALA A 77 9.18 -0.67 17.22
C ALA A 77 7.96 -1.16 16.40
N ARG A 78 7.93 -0.86 15.09
CA ARG A 78 6.88 -1.38 14.19
C ARG A 78 6.99 -2.89 14.00
N LEU A 79 8.19 -3.43 13.81
CA LEU A 79 8.41 -4.86 13.61
C LEU A 79 8.14 -5.68 14.87
N GLN A 80 8.31 -5.08 16.06
CA GLN A 80 7.96 -5.68 17.35
C GLN A 80 6.46 -5.55 17.71
N SER A 81 5.68 -4.78 16.92
CA SER A 81 4.26 -4.54 17.19
C SER A 81 3.36 -5.63 16.64
N PRO A 82 2.65 -6.43 17.48
CA PRO A 82 1.66 -7.41 17.02
C PRO A 82 0.53 -6.76 16.19
N GLN A 83 0.14 -5.52 16.55
CA GLN A 83 -0.91 -4.79 15.83
C GLN A 83 -0.46 -4.41 14.40
N TRP A 84 0.79 -4.02 14.24
CA TRP A 84 1.35 -3.74 12.91
C TRP A 84 1.33 -5.00 12.03
N TRP A 85 1.76 -6.13 12.56
CA TRP A 85 1.73 -7.43 11.87
C TRP A 85 0.32 -7.87 11.55
N LEU A 86 -0.62 -7.73 12.47
CA LEU A 86 -2.02 -8.09 12.24
C LEU A 86 -2.61 -7.30 11.06
N ASN A 87 -2.36 -6.00 10.99
CA ASN A 87 -2.82 -5.15 9.89
C ASN A 87 -2.14 -5.52 8.56
N ARG A 88 -0.89 -5.96 8.63
CA ARG A 88 -0.12 -6.42 7.47
C ARG A 88 -0.67 -7.74 6.93
N LEU A 89 -0.83 -8.72 7.79
CA LEU A 89 -1.34 -10.04 7.46
C LEU A 89 -2.77 -9.98 6.92
N ARG A 90 -3.64 -9.15 7.49
CA ARG A 90 -4.99 -8.93 6.97
C ARG A 90 -4.98 -8.41 5.53
N ARG A 91 -4.12 -7.44 5.23
CA ARG A 91 -3.98 -6.92 3.87
C ARG A 91 -3.40 -7.94 2.89
N MET A 92 -2.44 -8.74 3.33
CA MET A 92 -1.88 -9.81 2.51
C MET A 92 -2.93 -10.88 2.21
N HIS A 93 -3.67 -11.32 3.23
CA HIS A 93 -4.74 -12.29 3.10
C HIS A 93 -5.87 -11.79 2.17
N ALA A 94 -6.31 -10.55 2.33
CA ALA A 94 -7.34 -9.96 1.46
C ALA A 94 -6.90 -9.92 -0.02
N ARG A 95 -5.64 -9.51 -0.27
CA ARG A 95 -5.07 -9.51 -1.63
C ARG A 95 -4.96 -10.89 -2.23
N TRP A 96 -4.51 -11.87 -1.45
CA TRP A 96 -4.40 -13.25 -1.90
C TRP A 96 -5.76 -13.84 -2.22
N ARG A 97 -6.75 -13.64 -1.35
CA ARG A 97 -8.13 -14.08 -1.58
C ARG A 97 -8.69 -13.46 -2.86
N GLU A 98 -8.56 -12.14 -3.05
CA GLU A 98 -9.03 -11.47 -4.26
C GLU A 98 -8.34 -12.02 -5.52
N HIS A 99 -7.04 -12.27 -5.46
CA HIS A 99 -6.31 -12.88 -6.56
C HIS A 99 -6.88 -14.27 -6.92
N LEU A 100 -7.19 -15.11 -5.92
CA LEU A 100 -7.84 -16.39 -6.16
C LEU A 100 -9.22 -16.24 -6.80
N MET A 101 -10.03 -15.27 -6.35
CA MET A 101 -11.34 -14.98 -6.93
C MET A 101 -11.24 -14.56 -8.41
N VAL A 102 -10.24 -13.70 -8.72
CA VAL A 102 -9.94 -13.32 -10.11
C VAL A 102 -9.51 -14.54 -10.93
N ALA A 103 -8.57 -15.34 -10.43
CA ALA A 103 -8.07 -16.53 -11.14
C ALA A 103 -9.15 -17.61 -11.34
N ALA A 104 -10.07 -17.74 -10.39
CA ALA A 104 -11.21 -18.66 -10.49
C ALA A 104 -12.32 -18.16 -11.42
N GLY A 105 -12.24 -16.90 -11.91
CA GLY A 105 -13.19 -16.34 -12.84
C GLY A 105 -14.45 -15.74 -12.21
N TYR A 106 -14.44 -15.45 -10.91
CA TYR A 106 -15.55 -14.75 -10.25
C TYR A 106 -15.56 -13.24 -10.53
N VAL A 107 -14.45 -12.70 -11.04
CA VAL A 107 -14.32 -11.28 -11.40
C VAL A 107 -14.20 -11.17 -12.91
N HIS A 108 -15.28 -10.75 -13.56
CA HIS A 108 -15.33 -10.53 -15.02
C HIS A 108 -16.51 -9.62 -15.40
N LYS A 109 -16.50 -9.10 -16.64
CA LYS A 109 -17.45 -8.09 -17.13
C LYS A 109 -18.94 -8.42 -16.90
N LYS A 110 -19.35 -9.69 -16.98
CA LYS A 110 -20.76 -10.10 -16.87
C LYS A 110 -21.20 -10.39 -15.43
N SER A 111 -20.28 -10.51 -14.48
CA SER A 111 -20.58 -10.82 -13.08
C SER A 111 -20.17 -9.65 -12.19
N ALA A 112 -18.93 -9.64 -11.71
CA ALA A 112 -18.38 -8.60 -10.85
C ALA A 112 -17.23 -7.90 -11.60
N PRO A 113 -17.48 -6.79 -12.32
CA PRO A 113 -16.53 -6.26 -13.31
C PRO A 113 -15.27 -5.62 -12.69
N TYR A 114 -15.28 -5.27 -11.41
CA TYR A 114 -14.19 -4.53 -10.77
C TYR A 114 -13.48 -5.30 -9.66
N CYS A 115 -14.23 -6.02 -8.84
CA CYS A 115 -13.71 -6.83 -7.73
C CYS A 115 -14.75 -7.87 -7.33
N SER A 116 -14.34 -8.86 -6.54
CA SER A 116 -15.27 -9.86 -6.00
C SER A 116 -16.27 -9.25 -5.00
N ASP A 117 -17.46 -9.83 -4.90
CA ASP A 117 -18.49 -9.37 -3.95
C ASP A 117 -18.00 -9.33 -2.49
N PRO A 118 -17.26 -10.34 -1.98
CA PRO A 118 -16.69 -10.26 -0.65
C PRO A 118 -15.73 -9.08 -0.45
N CYS A 119 -14.93 -8.75 -1.47
CA CYS A 119 -14.02 -7.60 -1.43
C CYS A 119 -14.81 -6.29 -1.39
N LEU A 120 -15.87 -6.17 -2.19
CA LEU A 120 -16.74 -4.99 -2.22
C LEU A 120 -17.47 -4.80 -0.88
N GLN A 121 -18.01 -5.87 -0.31
CA GLN A 121 -18.69 -5.84 0.98
C GLN A 121 -17.75 -5.39 2.11
N GLU A 122 -16.54 -5.96 2.18
CA GLU A 122 -15.53 -5.57 3.18
C GLU A 122 -15.11 -4.11 3.04
N TRP A 123 -14.90 -3.65 1.80
CA TRP A 123 -14.54 -2.26 1.54
C TRP A 123 -15.67 -1.29 1.93
N THR A 124 -16.92 -1.64 1.60
CA THR A 124 -18.10 -0.83 1.94
C THR A 124 -18.28 -0.76 3.47
N ALA A 125 -18.16 -1.89 4.16
CA ALA A 125 -18.23 -1.95 5.61
C ALA A 125 -17.11 -1.12 6.27
N GLN A 126 -15.89 -1.19 5.76
CA GLN A 126 -14.77 -0.39 6.25
C GLN A 126 -14.99 1.12 6.02
N LYS A 127 -15.52 1.51 4.86
CA LYS A 127 -15.88 2.91 4.58
C LYS A 127 -16.95 3.43 5.53
N LYS A 128 -17.98 2.63 5.81
CA LYS A 128 -19.01 2.98 6.76
C LYS A 128 -18.44 3.16 8.18
N ALA A 129 -17.65 2.20 8.64
CA ALA A 129 -17.01 2.26 9.96
C ALA A 129 -16.07 3.48 10.08
N ASN A 130 -15.27 3.78 9.07
CA ASN A 130 -14.42 4.97 9.05
C ASN A 130 -15.23 6.26 9.12
N ARG A 131 -16.36 6.33 8.40
CA ARG A 131 -17.22 7.52 8.43
C ARG A 131 -17.83 7.73 9.80
N GLU A 132 -18.32 6.67 10.44
CA GLU A 132 -18.87 6.77 11.82
C GLU A 132 -17.77 7.17 12.81
N PHE A 133 -16.56 6.63 12.69
CA PHE A 133 -15.43 7.07 13.49
C PHE A 133 -15.13 8.57 13.31
N LEU A 134 -15.06 9.06 12.06
CA LEU A 134 -14.77 10.47 11.78
C LEU A 134 -15.85 11.41 12.34
N LYS A 135 -17.11 10.97 12.36
CA LYS A 135 -18.22 11.75 12.96
C LYS A 135 -18.16 11.81 14.48
N ALA A 136 -17.64 10.76 15.09
CA ALA A 136 -17.57 10.65 16.56
C ALA A 136 -16.33 11.33 17.16
N MET A 137 -15.37 11.76 16.32
CA MET A 137 -14.10 12.33 16.76
C MET A 137 -14.05 13.84 16.52
N GLU A 138 -13.54 14.54 17.52
CA GLU A 138 -13.25 15.97 17.49
C GLU A 138 -11.74 16.19 17.66
N LEU A 139 -11.22 17.23 17.08
CA LEU A 139 -9.88 17.74 17.29
C LEU A 139 -9.98 18.97 18.17
N GLU A 140 -9.17 19.05 19.20
CA GLU A 140 -9.05 20.20 20.09
C GLU A 140 -7.65 20.83 19.86
N ASP A 141 -7.61 22.13 19.62
CA ASP A 141 -6.37 22.87 19.52
C ASP A 141 -5.80 23.08 20.93
N GLU A 142 -4.57 22.66 21.16
CA GLU A 142 -3.91 22.69 22.47
C GLU A 142 -3.69 24.12 23.02
N TYR A 143 -3.64 25.12 22.12
CA TYR A 143 -3.36 26.51 22.50
C TYR A 143 -4.64 27.33 22.65
N THR A 144 -5.61 27.12 21.77
CA THR A 144 -6.86 27.93 21.73
C THR A 144 -8.03 27.25 22.44
N GLY A 145 -7.97 25.93 22.63
CA GLY A 145 -9.08 25.12 23.12
C GLY A 145 -10.22 24.99 22.13
N GLU A 146 -10.04 25.45 20.89
CA GLU A 146 -11.06 25.36 19.84
C GLU A 146 -11.28 23.91 19.43
N ARG A 147 -12.54 23.48 19.37
CA ARG A 147 -12.93 22.13 18.94
C ARG A 147 -13.49 22.15 17.53
N VAL A 148 -12.98 21.27 16.70
CA VAL A 148 -13.41 21.11 15.32
C VAL A 148 -13.69 19.64 15.02
N SER A 149 -14.84 19.35 14.43
CA SER A 149 -15.18 17.99 14.01
C SER A 149 -14.15 17.43 13.01
N LEU A 150 -13.68 16.21 13.27
CA LEU A 150 -12.71 15.54 12.40
C LEU A 150 -13.27 15.31 10.99
N ILE A 151 -14.58 15.06 10.85
CA ILE A 151 -15.21 14.88 9.54
C ILE A 151 -15.19 16.16 8.71
N ASP A 152 -15.32 17.35 9.33
CA ASP A 152 -15.29 18.63 8.63
C ASP A 152 -13.86 18.95 8.16
N LYS A 153 -12.84 18.67 8.97
CA LYS A 153 -11.43 18.78 8.55
C LYS A 153 -11.11 17.86 7.36
N VAL A 154 -11.60 16.61 7.39
CA VAL A 154 -11.44 15.68 6.26
C VAL A 154 -12.20 16.14 5.02
N ALA A 155 -13.41 16.71 5.19
CA ALA A 155 -14.19 17.27 4.08
C ALA A 155 -13.46 18.40 3.36
N GLY A 156 -12.77 19.28 4.10
CA GLY A 156 -11.96 20.38 3.55
C GLY A 156 -10.58 19.95 3.00
N SER A 157 -10.11 18.75 3.32
CA SER A 157 -8.75 18.30 2.98
C SER A 157 -8.66 17.70 1.57
N VAL A 158 -7.41 17.56 1.06
CA VAL A 158 -7.10 16.79 -0.16
C VAL A 158 -7.40 15.29 -0.03
N ALA A 159 -7.62 14.76 1.17
CA ALA A 159 -8.10 13.38 1.36
C ALA A 159 -9.53 13.19 0.85
N ASN A 160 -10.32 14.26 0.75
CA ASN A 160 -11.65 14.23 0.16
C ASN A 160 -11.58 14.03 -1.36
N PRO A 161 -12.17 12.95 -1.92
CA PRO A 161 -12.15 12.70 -3.35
C PRO A 161 -12.76 13.82 -4.20
N ALA A 162 -13.74 14.56 -3.66
CA ALA A 162 -14.37 15.69 -4.37
C ALA A 162 -13.38 16.85 -4.55
N ASN A 163 -12.61 17.18 -3.52
CA ASN A 163 -11.58 18.23 -3.59
C ASN A 163 -10.45 17.83 -4.55
N ARG A 164 -9.99 16.58 -4.46
CA ARG A 164 -9.01 16.03 -5.42
C ARG A 164 -9.49 16.09 -6.86
N ARG A 165 -10.77 15.78 -7.10
CA ARG A 165 -11.34 15.91 -8.45
C ARG A 165 -11.37 17.35 -8.92
N ARG A 166 -11.78 18.29 -8.07
CA ARG A 166 -11.80 19.74 -8.42
C ARG A 166 -10.41 20.24 -8.77
N GLU A 167 -9.41 19.88 -7.96
CA GLU A 167 -8.01 20.22 -8.22
C GLU A 167 -7.50 19.63 -9.54
N LEU A 168 -7.79 18.34 -9.79
CA LEU A 168 -7.42 17.68 -11.05
C LEU A 168 -8.07 18.39 -12.24
N MET A 169 -9.37 18.70 -12.16
CA MET A 169 -10.09 19.39 -13.26
C MET A 169 -9.55 20.80 -13.50
N ALA A 170 -9.18 21.53 -12.44
CA ALA A 170 -8.55 22.85 -12.60
C ALA A 170 -7.18 22.74 -13.30
N ARG A 171 -6.35 21.76 -12.91
CA ARG A 171 -5.07 21.50 -13.59
C ARG A 171 -5.24 21.08 -15.04
N MET A 172 -6.22 20.22 -15.33
CA MET A 172 -6.52 19.78 -16.71
C MET A 172 -6.92 20.94 -17.59
N ARG A 173 -7.77 21.86 -17.08
CA ARG A 173 -8.13 23.09 -17.81
C ARG A 173 -6.92 23.96 -18.06
N GLY A 174 -6.05 24.18 -17.06
CA GLY A 174 -4.81 24.95 -17.26
C GLY A 174 -3.89 24.33 -18.32
N PHE A 175 -3.80 22.99 -18.41
CA PHE A 175 -3.07 22.36 -19.51
C PHE A 175 -3.73 22.55 -20.87
N GLU A 176 -5.07 22.52 -20.92
CA GLU A 176 -5.84 22.81 -22.14
C GLU A 176 -5.59 24.24 -22.62
N ASP A 177 -5.66 25.22 -21.71
CA ASP A 177 -5.40 26.63 -22.02
C ASP A 177 -3.97 26.83 -22.57
N LEU A 178 -2.95 26.27 -21.90
CA LEU A 178 -1.55 26.32 -22.36
C LEU A 178 -1.35 25.65 -23.73
N ALA A 179 -2.02 24.51 -23.95
CA ALA A 179 -1.94 23.81 -25.24
C ALA A 179 -2.56 24.65 -26.36
N ASN A 180 -3.70 25.28 -26.11
CA ASN A 180 -4.39 26.19 -27.07
C ASN A 180 -3.52 27.40 -27.39
N GLU A 181 -2.93 28.08 -26.39
CA GLU A 181 -2.01 29.19 -26.56
C GLU A 181 -0.77 28.82 -27.40
N ALA A 182 -0.25 27.60 -27.19
CA ALA A 182 0.90 27.07 -27.93
C ALA A 182 0.54 26.46 -29.30
N GLY A 183 -0.74 26.43 -29.69
CA GLY A 183 -1.21 25.82 -30.94
C GLY A 183 -1.03 24.29 -30.97
N LEU A 184 -0.99 23.64 -29.80
CA LEU A 184 -0.81 22.18 -29.68
C LEU A 184 -2.17 21.47 -29.70
N SER A 185 -2.20 20.25 -30.23
CA SER A 185 -3.35 19.36 -30.20
C SER A 185 -3.18 18.25 -29.17
N GLY A 186 -4.23 17.95 -28.41
CA GLY A 186 -4.24 16.85 -27.46
C GLY A 186 -4.62 15.51 -28.12
N ALA A 187 -3.98 14.42 -27.70
CA ALA A 187 -4.37 13.06 -28.09
C ALA A 187 -4.73 12.23 -26.84
N PHE A 188 -5.87 11.53 -26.92
CA PHE A 188 -6.27 10.57 -25.90
C PHE A 188 -6.01 9.14 -26.38
N PHE A 189 -5.31 8.37 -25.58
CA PHE A 189 -5.08 6.95 -25.88
C PHE A 189 -5.29 6.08 -24.64
N THR A 190 -5.63 4.81 -24.88
CA THR A 190 -5.84 3.82 -23.81
C THR A 190 -4.86 2.67 -23.96
N LEU A 191 -4.11 2.40 -22.89
CA LEU A 191 -3.25 1.23 -22.79
C LEU A 191 -4.02 0.08 -22.13
N THR A 192 -4.11 -1.05 -22.82
CA THR A 192 -4.73 -2.27 -22.28
C THR A 192 -3.70 -3.36 -22.03
N ALA A 193 -3.93 -4.16 -20.99
CA ALA A 193 -3.08 -5.31 -20.72
C ALA A 193 -3.29 -6.41 -21.76
N PRO A 194 -2.24 -7.10 -22.21
CA PRO A 194 -2.37 -8.26 -23.10
C PRO A 194 -3.24 -9.39 -22.51
N SER A 195 -3.81 -10.22 -23.39
CA SER A 195 -4.71 -11.32 -23.04
C SER A 195 -4.16 -12.23 -21.92
N LYS A 196 -2.86 -12.47 -21.83
CA LYS A 196 -2.24 -13.29 -20.79
C LYS A 196 -2.46 -12.79 -19.35
N TYR A 197 -2.91 -11.55 -19.18
CA TYR A 197 -3.20 -10.94 -17.86
C TYR A 197 -4.70 -11.03 -17.47
N HIS A 198 -5.54 -11.56 -18.35
CA HIS A 198 -6.98 -11.69 -18.12
C HIS A 198 -7.37 -13.14 -17.89
N SER A 199 -7.99 -13.43 -16.75
CA SER A 199 -8.46 -14.79 -16.42
C SER A 199 -9.64 -15.25 -17.26
N MET A 200 -10.47 -14.30 -17.71
CA MET A 200 -11.66 -14.54 -18.51
C MET A 200 -11.59 -13.78 -19.83
N GLN A 201 -12.17 -14.34 -20.86
CA GLN A 201 -12.38 -13.69 -22.15
C GLN A 201 -13.59 -12.74 -22.11
N TYR A 202 -13.73 -11.91 -23.12
CA TYR A 202 -14.84 -10.95 -23.23
C TYR A 202 -16.24 -11.62 -23.21
N ASP A 203 -16.35 -12.81 -23.77
CA ASP A 203 -17.57 -13.61 -23.82
C ASP A 203 -17.92 -14.33 -22.51
N GLY A 204 -17.02 -14.24 -21.51
CA GLY A 204 -17.16 -14.88 -20.21
C GLY A 204 -16.60 -16.30 -20.15
N ARG A 205 -15.91 -16.78 -21.18
CA ARG A 205 -15.20 -18.05 -21.16
C ARG A 205 -13.84 -17.91 -20.46
N ARG A 206 -13.34 -19.02 -19.93
CA ARG A 206 -12.01 -19.06 -19.34
C ARG A 206 -10.93 -18.79 -20.41
N ASN A 207 -9.97 -17.97 -20.07
CA ASN A 207 -8.86 -17.67 -20.97
C ASN A 207 -7.70 -18.65 -20.76
N ASN A 208 -7.51 -19.56 -21.71
CA ASN A 208 -6.42 -20.55 -21.66
C ASN A 208 -5.01 -19.93 -21.74
N LYS A 209 -4.89 -18.66 -22.16
CA LYS A 209 -3.61 -17.91 -22.19
C LYS A 209 -3.31 -17.18 -20.89
N TYR A 210 -4.18 -17.28 -19.88
CA TYR A 210 -3.98 -16.60 -18.60
C TYR A 210 -2.75 -17.14 -17.87
N SER A 211 -1.82 -16.25 -17.54
CA SER A 211 -0.53 -16.59 -16.90
C SER A 211 -0.62 -16.76 -15.38
N GLY A 212 -1.80 -16.60 -14.77
CA GLY A 212 -1.94 -16.56 -13.31
C GLY A 212 -1.50 -15.25 -12.68
N ALA A 213 -1.18 -14.21 -13.46
CA ALA A 213 -0.68 -12.93 -12.95
C ALA A 213 -1.72 -12.24 -12.07
N SER A 214 -1.26 -11.70 -10.96
CA SER A 214 -2.08 -10.89 -10.06
C SER A 214 -2.40 -9.52 -10.67
N PRO A 215 -3.46 -8.83 -10.20
CA PRO A 215 -3.76 -7.45 -10.63
C PRO A 215 -2.58 -6.48 -10.41
N ARG A 216 -1.78 -6.72 -9.37
CA ARG A 216 -0.57 -5.91 -9.09
C ARG A 216 0.53 -6.12 -10.12
N GLU A 217 0.72 -7.34 -10.60
CA GLU A 217 1.70 -7.64 -11.67
C GLU A 217 1.25 -7.04 -13.00
N THR A 218 -0.04 -7.11 -13.29
CA THR A 218 -0.65 -6.45 -14.46
C THR A 218 -0.43 -4.94 -14.42
N GLN A 219 -0.69 -4.29 -13.28
CA GLN A 219 -0.45 -2.86 -13.11
C GLN A 219 1.02 -2.50 -13.28
N LYS A 220 1.94 -3.28 -12.71
CA LYS A 220 3.38 -3.07 -12.91
C LYS A 220 3.79 -3.18 -14.39
N TYR A 221 3.21 -4.12 -15.11
CA TYR A 221 3.45 -4.26 -16.55
C TYR A 221 3.00 -3.00 -17.30
N LEU A 222 1.78 -2.53 -17.07
CA LEU A 222 1.26 -1.30 -17.71
C LEU A 222 2.12 -0.07 -17.38
N CYS A 223 2.55 0.08 -16.13
CA CYS A 223 3.47 1.15 -15.74
C CYS A 223 4.81 1.10 -16.51
N LYS A 224 5.36 -0.10 -16.73
CA LYS A 224 6.58 -0.28 -17.53
C LYS A 224 6.36 0.06 -19.01
N VAL A 225 5.22 -0.36 -19.56
CA VAL A 225 4.85 -0.02 -20.96
C VAL A 225 4.73 1.50 -21.10
N TRP A 226 4.00 2.14 -20.19
CA TRP A 226 3.85 3.60 -20.19
C TRP A 226 5.19 4.34 -20.10
N ALA A 227 6.07 3.92 -19.18
CA ALA A 227 7.38 4.54 -19.03
C ALA A 227 8.22 4.48 -20.32
N ARG A 228 8.17 3.35 -21.04
CA ARG A 228 8.86 3.20 -22.34
C ARG A 228 8.23 4.05 -23.43
N THR A 229 6.91 4.04 -23.55
CA THR A 229 6.17 4.85 -24.53
C THR A 229 6.46 6.34 -24.34
N ARG A 230 6.39 6.81 -23.10
CA ARG A 230 6.68 8.20 -22.75
C ARG A 230 8.13 8.60 -23.12
N ALA A 231 9.09 7.73 -22.82
CA ALA A 231 10.49 8.00 -23.14
C ALA A 231 10.80 8.00 -24.66
N ALA A 232 9.96 7.36 -25.45
CA ALA A 232 10.10 7.36 -26.91
C ALA A 232 9.46 8.61 -27.57
N TRP A 233 8.68 9.39 -26.83
CA TRP A 233 8.02 10.63 -27.32
C TRP A 233 8.74 11.90 -26.87
N LEU A 234 9.70 11.79 -25.97
CA LEU A 234 10.58 12.87 -25.50
C LEU A 234 11.91 12.85 -26.23
#